data_01a3712c901a1cb20bd6a25057f89f0a
#
_entry.id   01a3712c901a1cb20bd6a25057f89f0a
#
_cell.length_a   1.000
_cell.length_b   1.000
_cell.length_c   1.000
_cell.angle_alpha   90.00
_cell.angle_beta   90.00
_cell.angle_gamma   90.00
#
_symmetry.space_group_name_H-M   'P 1'
#
loop_
_entity.id
_entity.type
_entity.pdbx_description
1 polymer ?
#
loop_
_entity_poly.entity_id
_entity_poly.type
_entity_poly.pdbx_seq_one_letter_code
_entity_poly.pdbx_strand_id
1 'polypeptide(L)'
;MMEKMYCGSRWFLGIGALVFAMADTTSAQSGDARSVSLPEGNTTERPYEHIKQINAGELNVGYVESGPADGAVVLLLHGWPYDIHSYEDVVPRLTARGFRVIVPYIRGFGTTRFLSEKTFRNGQQSVLAADMIAFMDAMQIRKAIVAGFDWGARTADIMAALWPERCLGLVSVSGYLIINRQNNLRPLQPKAELAWWYQYYFSTERGRSGYDLNRREFNKLIWQLAAPKWDFNDATYNRSAASFNNSDHVAVVIHNYRWRLSTAAGDPKYDEVERKLSAGPPIRIPAITIGSDFDGTAKDGAAYSGKFTGKYHHKVLNGIGHNVPQEAPEEFAQAVLEVAALAGIGR
;
A
#
# COMPACT_ATOMS: atom_id res chain seq x y z
N MET A 1 37.97 36.87 -25.51
CA MET A 1 37.39 38.12 -25.98
C MET A 1 35.86 38.00 -25.79
N MET A 2 35.32 38.87 -24.97
CA MET A 2 33.91 39.24 -24.71
C MET A 2 33.07 38.18 -24.02
N GLU A 3 32.81 38.27 -22.75
CA GLU A 3 32.05 39.26 -21.92
C GLU A 3 30.52 39.18 -22.08
N LYS A 4 29.92 38.78 -20.97
CA LYS A 4 28.71 39.27 -20.31
C LYS A 4 27.39 39.34 -21.08
N MET A 5 26.39 38.64 -20.49
CA MET A 5 25.16 39.34 -20.08
C MET A 5 24.42 38.54 -18.99
N TYR A 6 24.47 39.04 -17.78
CA TYR A 6 23.50 38.75 -16.70
C TYR A 6 22.23 39.56 -16.98
N CYS A 7 21.07 38.89 -16.93
CA CYS A 7 19.79 39.56 -16.76
C CYS A 7 19.08 38.93 -15.57
N GLY A 8 18.98 39.70 -14.51
CA GLY A 8 18.27 39.32 -13.28
C GLY A 8 16.77 39.51 -13.41
N SER A 9 16.01 38.62 -12.86
CA SER A 9 14.59 38.81 -12.60
C SER A 9 14.32 38.58 -11.09
N ARG A 10 13.95 39.70 -10.47
CA ARG A 10 13.50 39.80 -9.06
C ARG A 10 12.17 39.09 -8.89
N TRP A 11 12.07 38.18 -7.93
CA TRP A 11 10.79 37.70 -7.42
C TRP A 11 10.37 38.52 -6.24
N PHE A 12 9.20 39.15 -6.36
CA PHE A 12 8.54 39.92 -5.31
C PHE A 12 7.91 38.99 -4.29
N LEU A 13 8.28 39.16 -3.04
CA LEU A 13 7.56 38.64 -1.88
C LEU A 13 6.37 39.56 -1.58
N GLY A 14 5.15 39.05 -1.78
CA GLY A 14 3.92 39.68 -1.32
C GLY A 14 3.52 39.16 0.06
N ILE A 15 3.74 39.97 1.10
CA ILE A 15 3.21 39.73 2.43
C ILE A 15 1.78 40.30 2.48
N GLY A 16 0.78 39.42 2.56
CA GLY A 16 -0.61 39.79 2.82
C GLY A 16 -0.94 39.64 4.31
N ALA A 17 -1.12 40.75 4.99
CA ALA A 17 -1.61 40.78 6.38
C ALA A 17 -3.10 40.45 6.42
N LEU A 18 -3.52 39.47 7.21
CA LEU A 18 -4.91 39.20 7.54
C LEU A 18 -5.26 39.88 8.88
N VAL A 19 -6.25 40.73 8.80
CA VAL A 19 -6.87 41.48 9.93
C VAL A 19 -7.78 40.53 10.70
N PHE A 20 -7.59 40.44 12.02
CA PHE A 20 -8.55 39.84 12.95
C PHE A 20 -9.78 40.67 13.12
N ALA A 21 -10.96 40.11 12.89
CA ALA A 21 -12.23 40.64 13.35
C ALA A 21 -12.77 39.78 14.50
N MET A 22 -12.85 40.36 15.68
CA MET A 22 -13.58 39.81 16.83
C MET A 22 -15.06 39.98 16.61
N ALA A 23 -15.86 38.97 16.88
CA ALA A 23 -17.32 39.11 17.03
C ALA A 23 -17.77 38.45 18.33
N ASP A 24 -18.61 39.14 19.01
CA ASP A 24 -19.06 38.97 20.38
C ASP A 24 -19.92 37.74 20.64
N THR A 25 -19.86 37.35 21.89
CA THR A 25 -20.66 36.34 22.59
C THR A 25 -22.14 36.71 22.71
N THR A 26 -23.02 35.77 22.39
CA THR A 26 -24.37 35.73 22.97
C THR A 26 -24.66 34.34 23.53
N SER A 27 -24.99 34.35 24.81
CA SER A 27 -25.42 33.21 25.63
C SER A 27 -26.77 32.66 25.16
N ALA A 28 -26.92 31.34 25.07
CA ALA A 28 -28.21 30.68 25.02
C ALA A 28 -28.21 29.44 25.94
N GLN A 29 -29.30 29.30 26.63
CA GLN A 29 -29.64 28.52 27.81
C GLN A 29 -29.50 26.99 27.63
N SER A 30 -29.19 26.38 28.76
CA SER A 30 -29.22 24.94 29.10
C SER A 30 -30.57 24.27 28.74
N GLY A 31 -30.46 23.20 27.91
CA GLY A 31 -31.50 22.20 27.75
C GLY A 31 -30.95 20.85 28.22
N ASP A 32 -31.65 20.29 29.18
CA ASP A 32 -31.42 19.04 29.87
C ASP A 32 -31.32 17.87 28.84
N ALA A 33 -30.13 17.37 28.54
CA ALA A 33 -29.93 16.18 27.74
C ALA A 33 -29.70 14.99 28.68
N ARG A 34 -30.69 14.14 28.80
CA ARG A 34 -30.62 12.85 29.45
C ARG A 34 -29.47 12.04 28.84
N SER A 35 -28.49 11.73 29.68
CA SER A 35 -27.41 10.79 29.34
C SER A 35 -28.00 9.40 29.14
N VAL A 36 -28.08 8.96 27.89
CA VAL A 36 -28.26 7.56 27.57
C VAL A 36 -26.90 6.89 27.75
N SER A 37 -26.74 6.17 28.85
CA SER A 37 -25.57 5.31 29.04
C SER A 37 -25.61 4.19 28.00
N LEU A 38 -24.63 4.21 27.08
CA LEU A 38 -24.32 3.06 26.22
C LEU A 38 -23.82 1.90 27.10
N PRO A 39 -24.15 0.66 26.77
CA PRO A 39 -23.68 -0.46 27.55
C PRO A 39 -22.16 -0.55 27.49
N GLU A 40 -21.52 -0.61 28.66
CA GLU A 40 -20.11 -1.00 28.80
C GLU A 40 -19.99 -2.46 28.36
N GLY A 41 -19.56 -2.68 27.13
CA GLY A 41 -19.36 -3.98 26.56
C GLY A 41 -18.15 -4.01 25.64
N ASN A 42 -17.10 -4.65 26.09
CA ASN A 42 -15.85 -5.00 25.44
C ASN A 42 -14.78 -3.89 25.42
N THR A 43 -13.75 -4.11 26.21
CA THR A 43 -12.40 -3.55 25.97
C THR A 43 -12.03 -3.84 24.51
N THR A 44 -12.21 -2.85 23.64
CA THR A 44 -11.69 -2.89 22.28
C THR A 44 -10.17 -2.87 22.41
N GLU A 45 -9.54 -4.06 22.45
CA GLU A 45 -8.11 -4.18 22.22
C GLU A 45 -7.82 -3.41 20.93
N ARG A 46 -6.95 -2.42 21.01
CA ARG A 46 -6.47 -1.70 19.81
C ARG A 46 -5.44 -2.61 19.17
N PRO A 47 -5.75 -3.32 18.09
CA PRO A 47 -4.88 -4.36 17.54
C PRO A 47 -3.51 -3.83 17.14
N TYR A 48 -3.41 -2.52 16.84
CA TYR A 48 -2.17 -1.85 16.44
C TYR A 48 -1.23 -1.51 17.62
N GLU A 49 -1.67 -1.67 18.87
CA GLU A 49 -0.82 -1.53 20.07
C GLU A 49 0.00 -2.81 20.35
N HIS A 50 -0.38 -3.95 19.78
CA HIS A 50 0.26 -5.25 19.99
C HIS A 50 0.71 -5.89 18.68
N ILE A 51 1.91 -5.57 18.23
CA ILE A 51 2.52 -6.19 17.06
C ILE A 51 3.01 -7.58 17.42
N LYS A 52 2.43 -8.61 16.80
CA LYS A 52 2.89 -9.99 16.89
C LYS A 52 4.07 -10.24 15.97
N GLN A 53 4.86 -11.28 16.26
CA GLN A 53 6.03 -11.66 15.47
C GLN A 53 6.01 -13.16 15.17
N ILE A 54 6.39 -13.55 13.96
CA ILE A 54 6.53 -14.95 13.57
C ILE A 54 7.67 -15.13 12.56
N ASN A 55 8.44 -16.21 12.70
CA ASN A 55 9.45 -16.58 11.73
C ASN A 55 8.77 -17.22 10.51
N ALA A 56 9.02 -16.67 9.33
CA ALA A 56 8.43 -17.09 8.07
C ALA A 56 9.46 -16.94 6.94
N GLY A 57 9.90 -18.06 6.37
CA GLY A 57 10.93 -18.07 5.34
C GLY A 57 12.22 -17.38 5.81
N GLU A 58 12.61 -16.31 5.16
CA GLU A 58 13.83 -15.54 5.47
C GLU A 58 13.60 -14.41 6.51
N LEU A 59 12.37 -14.26 6.99
CA LEU A 59 11.95 -13.11 7.78
C LEU A 59 11.42 -13.53 9.15
N ASN A 60 11.61 -12.67 10.14
CA ASN A 60 10.76 -12.57 11.31
C ASN A 60 9.74 -11.45 11.02
N VAL A 61 8.51 -11.83 10.74
CA VAL A 61 7.46 -10.93 10.24
C VAL A 61 6.67 -10.35 11.40
N GLY A 62 6.62 -9.00 11.48
CA GLY A 62 5.73 -8.29 12.38
C GLY A 62 4.33 -8.16 11.74
N TYR A 63 3.27 -8.39 12.53
CA TYR A 63 1.91 -8.30 12.01
C TYR A 63 0.89 -7.94 13.09
N VAL A 64 -0.23 -7.40 12.63
CA VAL A 64 -1.45 -7.21 13.42
C VAL A 64 -2.45 -8.30 13.05
N GLU A 65 -3.18 -8.79 14.03
CA GLU A 65 -4.25 -9.78 13.84
C GLU A 65 -5.46 -9.39 14.66
N SER A 66 -6.64 -9.46 14.08
CA SER A 66 -7.90 -9.09 14.71
C SER A 66 -9.06 -9.95 14.19
N GLY A 67 -10.10 -10.07 15.01
CA GLY A 67 -11.29 -10.86 14.67
C GLY A 67 -11.24 -12.30 15.21
N PRO A 68 -12.29 -13.11 14.95
CA PRO A 68 -12.40 -14.46 15.47
C PRO A 68 -11.36 -15.40 14.86
N ALA A 69 -10.74 -16.25 15.68
CA ALA A 69 -9.65 -17.13 15.27
C ALA A 69 -10.07 -18.15 14.19
N ASP A 70 -11.34 -18.54 14.17
CA ASP A 70 -11.97 -19.46 13.21
C ASP A 70 -12.61 -18.75 12.01
N GLY A 71 -12.56 -17.43 11.96
CA GLY A 71 -13.07 -16.62 10.86
C GLY A 71 -12.31 -16.87 9.55
N ALA A 72 -12.99 -16.68 8.42
CA ALA A 72 -12.32 -16.69 7.12
C ALA A 72 -11.24 -15.62 7.09
N VAL A 73 -10.03 -16.01 6.62
CA VAL A 73 -8.86 -15.12 6.69
C VAL A 73 -8.87 -14.10 5.57
N VAL A 74 -8.64 -12.84 5.94
CA VAL A 74 -8.32 -11.73 5.03
C VAL A 74 -6.90 -11.25 5.31
N LEU A 75 -6.03 -11.30 4.30
CA LEU A 75 -4.66 -10.79 4.35
C LEU A 75 -4.62 -9.43 3.66
N LEU A 76 -4.31 -8.37 4.41
CA LEU A 76 -4.25 -6.99 3.93
C LEU A 76 -2.81 -6.55 3.74
N LEU A 77 -2.43 -6.17 2.52
CA LEU A 77 -1.06 -5.92 2.11
C LEU A 77 -0.84 -4.47 1.73
N HIS A 78 0.00 -3.78 2.51
CA HIS A 78 0.39 -2.40 2.23
C HIS A 78 1.50 -2.30 1.19
N GLY A 79 1.79 -1.09 0.74
CA GLY A 79 2.86 -0.79 -0.19
C GLY A 79 3.83 0.27 0.31
N TRP A 80 4.60 0.84 -0.62
CA TRP A 80 5.54 1.93 -0.37
C TRP A 80 4.94 3.27 -0.83
N PRO A 81 5.11 4.34 -0.08
CA PRO A 81 5.70 4.47 1.25
C PRO A 81 4.62 4.50 2.35
N TYR A 82 3.96 3.39 2.55
CA TYR A 82 2.88 3.20 3.52
C TYR A 82 3.21 2.05 4.47
N ASP A 83 2.29 1.71 5.37
CA ASP A 83 2.46 0.60 6.29
C ASP A 83 1.11 0.00 6.74
N ILE A 84 1.13 -0.82 7.78
CA ILE A 84 -0.06 -1.49 8.30
C ILE A 84 -1.18 -0.52 8.71
N HIS A 85 -0.86 0.73 9.13
CA HIS A 85 -1.84 1.72 9.54
C HIS A 85 -2.75 2.20 8.40
N SER A 86 -2.41 1.89 7.14
CA SER A 86 -3.32 2.10 6.01
C SER A 86 -4.64 1.35 6.16
N TYR A 87 -4.69 0.31 7.01
CA TYR A 87 -5.86 -0.53 7.22
C TYR A 87 -6.54 -0.33 8.57
N GLU A 88 -6.14 0.68 9.36
CA GLU A 88 -6.63 0.91 10.70
C GLU A 88 -8.17 1.03 10.74
N ASP A 89 -8.76 1.69 9.75
CA ASP A 89 -10.21 1.86 9.63
C ASP A 89 -10.91 0.73 8.82
N VAL A 90 -10.16 -0.08 8.08
CA VAL A 90 -10.69 -1.24 7.34
C VAL A 90 -10.88 -2.44 8.26
N VAL A 91 -9.90 -2.71 9.13
CA VAL A 91 -9.90 -3.87 10.02
C VAL A 91 -11.20 -4.02 10.84
N PRO A 92 -11.67 -2.99 11.56
CA PRO A 92 -12.90 -3.13 12.36
C PRO A 92 -14.15 -3.42 11.53
N ARG A 93 -14.20 -2.93 10.27
CA ARG A 93 -15.32 -3.19 9.35
C ARG A 93 -15.39 -4.66 8.93
N LEU A 94 -14.25 -5.28 8.74
CA LEU A 94 -14.17 -6.69 8.34
C LEU A 94 -14.35 -7.64 9.55
N THR A 95 -13.77 -7.31 10.69
CA THR A 95 -13.90 -8.13 11.91
C THR A 95 -15.34 -8.13 12.45
N ALA A 96 -16.06 -7.02 12.32
CA ALA A 96 -17.48 -6.93 12.62
C ALA A 96 -18.36 -7.85 11.74
N ARG A 97 -17.82 -8.33 10.61
CA ARG A 97 -18.44 -9.30 9.71
C ARG A 97 -17.91 -10.73 9.91
N GLY A 98 -17.18 -10.97 11.00
CA GLY A 98 -16.68 -12.28 11.37
C GLY A 98 -15.42 -12.75 10.62
N PHE A 99 -14.72 -11.87 9.93
CA PHE A 99 -13.44 -12.20 9.31
C PHE A 99 -12.30 -12.17 10.33
N ARG A 100 -11.35 -13.08 10.16
CA ARG A 100 -10.03 -13.02 10.78
C ARG A 100 -9.13 -12.19 9.89
N VAL A 101 -8.77 -10.99 10.31
CA VAL A 101 -8.01 -10.02 9.52
C VAL A 101 -6.56 -9.99 9.99
N ILE A 102 -5.63 -10.12 9.05
CA ILE A 102 -4.19 -10.13 9.31
C ILE A 102 -3.53 -9.08 8.42
N VAL A 103 -2.70 -8.24 9.05
CA VAL A 103 -2.00 -7.13 8.37
C VAL A 103 -0.51 -7.22 8.68
N PRO A 104 0.30 -7.87 7.83
CA PRO A 104 1.73 -7.97 8.03
C PRO A 104 2.47 -6.70 7.57
N TYR A 105 3.55 -6.37 8.25
CA TYR A 105 4.59 -5.54 7.67
C TYR A 105 5.35 -6.33 6.61
N ILE A 106 5.40 -5.84 5.39
CA ILE A 106 6.24 -6.44 4.34
C ILE A 106 7.72 -6.23 4.65
N ARG A 107 8.62 -6.93 3.93
CA ARG A 107 10.07 -6.82 4.11
C ARG A 107 10.56 -5.38 4.06
N GLY A 108 11.42 -4.99 4.99
CA GLY A 108 11.96 -3.64 5.11
C GLY A 108 11.03 -2.63 5.77
N PHE A 109 9.94 -3.06 6.40
CA PHE A 109 9.00 -2.17 7.09
C PHE A 109 8.74 -2.57 8.54
N GLY A 110 8.44 -1.57 9.36
CA GLY A 110 8.02 -1.74 10.75
C GLY A 110 8.96 -2.66 11.55
N THR A 111 8.39 -3.66 12.19
CA THR A 111 9.14 -4.62 13.02
C THR A 111 9.59 -5.87 12.27
N THR A 112 9.25 -6.03 10.99
CA THR A 112 9.75 -7.14 10.17
C THR A 112 11.26 -7.06 10.00
N ARG A 113 11.98 -8.17 10.24
CA ARG A 113 13.45 -8.25 10.19
C ARG A 113 13.87 -9.48 9.38
N PHE A 114 15.02 -9.39 8.72
CA PHE A 114 15.67 -10.56 8.15
C PHE A 114 16.25 -11.43 9.26
N LEU A 115 16.09 -12.75 9.14
CA LEU A 115 16.63 -13.72 10.08
C LEU A 115 18.17 -13.87 9.97
N SER A 116 18.75 -13.40 8.87
CA SER A 116 20.19 -13.45 8.64
C SER A 116 20.69 -12.16 8.00
N GLU A 117 21.81 -11.66 8.52
CA GLU A 117 22.55 -10.55 7.92
C GLU A 117 23.04 -10.85 6.49
N LYS A 118 23.22 -12.14 6.17
CA LYS A 118 23.68 -12.59 4.85
C LYS A 118 22.58 -12.63 3.81
N THR A 119 21.31 -12.56 4.20
CA THR A 119 20.19 -12.57 3.25
C THR A 119 20.20 -11.30 2.42
N PHE A 120 20.10 -11.44 1.12
CA PHE A 120 20.04 -10.31 0.20
C PHE A 120 18.79 -9.46 0.44
N ARG A 121 18.96 -8.15 0.61
CA ARG A 121 17.88 -7.17 0.81
C ARG A 121 17.14 -6.93 -0.50
N ASN A 122 16.63 -8.03 -1.04
CA ASN A 122 15.94 -8.11 -2.32
C ASN A 122 14.55 -7.49 -2.22
N GLY A 123 14.22 -6.58 -3.14
CA GLY A 123 12.90 -5.94 -3.22
C GLY A 123 12.16 -6.27 -4.53
N GLN A 124 12.57 -7.31 -5.29
CA GLN A 124 11.86 -7.68 -6.52
C GLN A 124 10.45 -8.21 -6.23
N GLN A 125 9.56 -8.11 -7.22
CA GLN A 125 8.13 -8.39 -7.00
C GLN A 125 7.83 -9.83 -6.56
N SER A 126 8.54 -10.81 -7.11
CA SER A 126 8.33 -12.22 -6.80
C SER A 126 8.65 -12.58 -5.35
N VAL A 127 9.66 -11.93 -4.78
CA VAL A 127 10.07 -12.22 -3.41
C VAL A 127 9.06 -11.72 -2.38
N LEU A 128 8.41 -10.58 -2.64
CA LEU A 128 7.35 -10.10 -1.74
C LEU A 128 6.18 -11.09 -1.68
N ALA A 129 5.82 -11.68 -2.83
CA ALA A 129 4.77 -12.69 -2.87
C ALA A 129 5.21 -14.00 -2.20
N ALA A 130 6.46 -14.44 -2.42
CA ALA A 130 7.02 -15.61 -1.75
C ALA A 130 7.07 -15.46 -0.22
N ASP A 131 7.38 -14.26 0.28
CA ASP A 131 7.33 -13.96 1.71
C ASP A 131 5.92 -14.15 2.27
N MET A 132 4.89 -13.68 1.56
CA MET A 132 3.51 -13.81 2.02
C MET A 132 3.02 -15.25 1.97
N ILE A 133 3.47 -16.06 1.01
CA ILE A 133 3.20 -17.50 1.01
C ILE A 133 3.89 -18.17 2.22
N ALA A 134 5.16 -17.86 2.47
CA ALA A 134 5.89 -18.39 3.63
C ALA A 134 5.26 -17.92 4.95
N PHE A 135 4.76 -16.68 5.01
CA PHE A 135 4.03 -16.15 6.16
C PHE A 135 2.71 -16.92 6.39
N MET A 136 1.94 -17.17 5.34
CA MET A 136 0.73 -18.00 5.43
C MET A 136 1.05 -19.42 5.92
N ASP A 137 2.16 -20.01 5.46
CA ASP A 137 2.60 -21.34 5.91
C ASP A 137 2.95 -21.35 7.39
N ALA A 138 3.73 -20.36 7.86
CA ALA A 138 4.10 -20.21 9.26
C ALA A 138 2.88 -20.00 10.17
N MET A 139 1.88 -19.26 9.67
CA MET A 139 0.60 -19.02 10.36
C MET A 139 -0.41 -20.18 10.22
N GLN A 140 -0.06 -21.25 9.52
CA GLN A 140 -0.94 -22.38 9.20
C GLN A 140 -2.23 -21.96 8.45
N ILE A 141 -2.14 -20.88 7.66
CA ILE A 141 -3.24 -20.37 6.86
C ILE A 141 -3.21 -21.09 5.50
N ARG A 142 -4.19 -21.96 5.28
CA ARG A 142 -4.30 -22.71 4.03
C ARG A 142 -4.72 -21.82 2.86
N LYS A 143 -5.71 -20.95 3.09
CA LYS A 143 -6.24 -20.03 2.08
C LYS A 143 -6.66 -18.71 2.73
N ALA A 144 -6.53 -17.60 1.99
CA ALA A 144 -6.99 -16.29 2.43
C ALA A 144 -7.62 -15.51 1.27
N ILE A 145 -8.49 -14.54 1.55
CA ILE A 145 -8.74 -13.42 0.64
C ILE A 145 -7.50 -12.53 0.73
N VAL A 146 -6.89 -12.22 -0.40
CA VAL A 146 -5.73 -11.33 -0.47
C VAL A 146 -6.15 -9.98 -1.02
N ALA A 147 -5.82 -8.90 -0.30
CA ALA A 147 -6.23 -7.56 -0.69
C ALA A 147 -5.10 -6.57 -0.46
N GLY A 148 -4.92 -5.61 -1.37
CA GLY A 148 -3.83 -4.67 -1.24
C GLY A 148 -3.91 -3.46 -2.15
N PHE A 149 -2.97 -2.56 -1.95
CA PHE A 149 -2.70 -1.40 -2.81
C PHE A 149 -1.19 -1.25 -3.02
N ASP A 150 -0.76 -0.59 -4.08
CA ASP A 150 0.65 -0.36 -4.44
C ASP A 150 1.46 -1.68 -4.51
N TRP A 151 2.59 -1.82 -3.78
CA TRP A 151 3.33 -3.08 -3.71
C TRP A 151 2.49 -4.22 -3.14
N GLY A 152 1.58 -3.92 -2.21
CA GLY A 152 0.66 -4.89 -1.64
C GLY A 152 -0.32 -5.44 -2.69
N ALA A 153 -0.87 -4.59 -3.56
CA ALA A 153 -1.71 -5.04 -4.67
C ALA A 153 -0.93 -5.93 -5.64
N ARG A 154 0.28 -5.51 -6.02
CA ARG A 154 1.17 -6.32 -6.86
C ARG A 154 1.48 -7.68 -6.24
N THR A 155 1.77 -7.69 -4.93
CA THR A 155 2.01 -8.92 -4.17
C THR A 155 0.78 -9.83 -4.20
N ALA A 156 -0.41 -9.28 -3.96
CA ALA A 156 -1.69 -10.00 -4.02
C ALA A 156 -1.99 -10.54 -5.43
N ASP A 157 -1.74 -9.74 -6.47
CA ASP A 157 -1.89 -10.16 -7.88
C ASP A 157 -0.99 -11.37 -8.20
N ILE A 158 0.27 -11.32 -7.75
CA ILE A 158 1.23 -12.42 -7.96
C ILE A 158 0.81 -13.67 -7.20
N MET A 159 0.37 -13.53 -5.94
CA MET A 159 -0.17 -14.66 -5.18
C MET A 159 -1.36 -15.28 -5.90
N ALA A 160 -2.31 -14.47 -6.35
CA ALA A 160 -3.51 -14.92 -7.06
C ALA A 160 -3.20 -15.58 -8.42
N ALA A 161 -2.16 -15.12 -9.11
CA ALA A 161 -1.77 -15.65 -10.41
C ALA A 161 -0.95 -16.94 -10.33
N LEU A 162 -0.04 -17.06 -9.35
CA LEU A 162 0.92 -18.17 -9.25
C LEU A 162 0.54 -19.22 -8.20
N TRP A 163 -0.23 -18.86 -7.17
CA TRP A 163 -0.72 -19.75 -6.10
C TRP A 163 -2.24 -19.59 -5.91
N PRO A 164 -3.05 -19.76 -7.00
CA PRO A 164 -4.50 -19.57 -6.91
C PRO A 164 -5.17 -20.50 -5.88
N GLU A 165 -4.57 -21.65 -5.60
CA GLU A 165 -5.05 -22.58 -4.57
C GLU A 165 -4.89 -22.05 -3.15
N ARG A 166 -4.06 -21.01 -2.94
CA ARG A 166 -3.85 -20.34 -1.64
C ARG A 166 -4.75 -19.09 -1.49
N CYS A 167 -5.43 -18.67 -2.56
CA CYS A 167 -6.22 -17.45 -2.59
C CYS A 167 -7.71 -17.76 -2.79
N LEU A 168 -8.57 -17.26 -1.90
CA LEU A 168 -10.03 -17.38 -1.99
C LEU A 168 -10.63 -16.32 -2.90
N GLY A 169 -10.02 -15.13 -2.93
CA GLY A 169 -10.40 -14.00 -3.75
C GLY A 169 -9.34 -12.92 -3.68
N LEU A 170 -9.43 -11.94 -4.57
CA LEU A 170 -8.46 -10.84 -4.72
C LEU A 170 -9.17 -9.49 -4.70
N VAL A 171 -8.65 -8.53 -3.93
CA VAL A 171 -8.93 -7.10 -4.12
C VAL A 171 -7.63 -6.38 -4.44
N SER A 172 -7.57 -5.76 -5.63
CA SER A 172 -6.36 -5.08 -6.11
C SER A 172 -6.66 -3.62 -6.48
N VAL A 173 -6.07 -2.68 -5.75
CA VAL A 173 -6.12 -1.25 -6.10
C VAL A 173 -5.18 -0.99 -7.27
N SER A 174 -5.61 -0.17 -8.23
CA SER A 174 -4.93 0.13 -9.51
C SER A 174 -4.82 -1.07 -10.46
N GLY A 175 -5.49 -2.18 -10.16
CA GLY A 175 -5.73 -3.29 -11.06
C GLY A 175 -4.60 -4.32 -11.15
N TYR A 176 -4.22 -4.73 -12.37
CA TYR A 176 -3.21 -5.75 -12.61
C TYR A 176 -1.81 -5.13 -12.61
N LEU A 177 -1.05 -5.33 -11.53
CA LEU A 177 0.22 -4.66 -11.28
C LEU A 177 1.46 -5.56 -11.47
N ILE A 178 1.32 -6.77 -11.99
CA ILE A 178 2.45 -7.66 -12.28
C ILE A 178 3.35 -7.02 -13.35
N ILE A 179 4.63 -6.83 -13.00
CA ILE A 179 5.59 -6.12 -13.83
C ILE A 179 6.17 -7.05 -14.90
N ASN A 180 6.18 -6.55 -16.14
CA ASN A 180 7.09 -7.03 -17.17
C ASN A 180 8.23 -6.03 -17.31
N ARG A 181 9.44 -6.39 -16.90
CA ARG A 181 10.62 -5.50 -16.90
C ARG A 181 10.97 -4.95 -18.28
N GLN A 182 10.75 -5.73 -19.36
CA GLN A 182 11.01 -5.27 -20.72
C GLN A 182 10.09 -4.12 -21.11
N ASN A 183 8.85 -4.13 -20.63
CA ASN A 183 7.93 -3.01 -20.87
C ASN A 183 8.35 -1.75 -20.11
N ASN A 184 8.95 -1.89 -18.93
CA ASN A 184 9.45 -0.75 -18.14
C ASN A 184 10.65 -0.04 -18.78
N LEU A 185 11.30 -0.65 -19.78
CA LEU A 185 12.37 -0.01 -20.55
C LEU A 185 11.82 0.90 -21.66
N ARG A 186 10.53 0.87 -21.94
CA ARG A 186 9.90 1.75 -22.94
C ARG A 186 9.58 3.09 -22.28
N PRO A 187 10.02 4.21 -22.89
CA PRO A 187 9.74 5.52 -22.35
C PRO A 187 8.24 5.83 -22.38
N LEU A 188 7.77 6.51 -21.34
CA LEU A 188 6.42 7.02 -21.26
C LEU A 188 6.34 8.44 -21.83
N GLN A 189 5.14 9.00 -21.88
CA GLN A 189 4.97 10.42 -22.19
C GLN A 189 5.60 11.29 -21.08
N PRO A 190 6.18 12.45 -21.39
CA PRO A 190 6.94 13.26 -20.43
C PRO A 190 6.21 13.57 -19.13
N LYS A 191 4.89 13.81 -19.17
CA LYS A 191 4.08 14.05 -17.97
C LYS A 191 3.99 12.81 -17.06
N ALA A 192 3.94 11.62 -17.65
CA ALA A 192 3.94 10.37 -16.90
C ALA A 192 5.32 10.09 -16.30
N GLU A 193 6.42 10.34 -17.06
CA GLU A 193 7.79 10.24 -16.55
C GLU A 193 8.00 11.18 -15.35
N LEU A 194 7.47 12.40 -15.42
CA LEU A 194 7.53 13.35 -14.30
C LEU A 194 6.81 12.82 -13.05
N ALA A 195 5.69 12.12 -13.19
CA ALA A 195 4.99 11.51 -12.05
C ALA A 195 5.83 10.40 -11.38
N TRP A 196 6.67 9.71 -12.16
CA TRP A 196 7.53 8.62 -11.67
C TRP A 196 8.98 9.04 -11.43
N TRP A 197 9.28 10.35 -11.31
CA TRP A 197 10.63 10.93 -11.18
C TRP A 197 11.49 10.25 -10.12
N TYR A 198 10.90 9.84 -9.01
CA TYR A 198 11.60 9.23 -7.89
C TYR A 198 12.23 7.87 -8.23
N GLN A 199 11.68 7.14 -9.19
CA GLN A 199 12.26 5.87 -9.64
C GLN A 199 13.63 6.09 -10.28
N TYR A 200 13.77 7.15 -11.09
CA TYR A 200 15.05 7.54 -11.70
C TYR A 200 16.00 8.11 -10.65
N TYR A 201 15.49 8.87 -9.71
CA TYR A 201 16.29 9.35 -8.59
C TYR A 201 16.90 8.19 -7.80
N PHE A 202 16.13 7.17 -7.47
CA PHE A 202 16.57 5.97 -6.76
C PHE A 202 17.55 5.10 -7.56
N SER A 203 17.60 5.19 -8.88
CA SER A 203 18.57 4.48 -9.70
C SER A 203 20.00 4.99 -9.52
N THR A 204 20.17 6.19 -8.95
CA THR A 204 21.47 6.84 -8.71
C THR A 204 21.95 6.66 -7.26
N GLU A 205 23.27 6.79 -7.03
CA GLU A 205 23.82 6.83 -5.65
C GLU A 205 23.41 8.11 -4.91
N ARG A 206 23.25 9.24 -5.62
CA ARG A 206 22.67 10.45 -5.04
C ARG A 206 21.27 10.20 -4.52
N GLY A 207 20.45 9.48 -5.29
CA GLY A 207 19.08 9.15 -4.89
C GLY A 207 19.03 8.21 -3.68
N ARG A 208 19.88 7.18 -3.63
CA ARG A 208 20.01 6.31 -2.48
C ARG A 208 20.38 7.09 -1.20
N SER A 209 21.44 7.90 -1.29
CA SER A 209 21.91 8.69 -0.15
C SER A 209 20.90 9.76 0.27
N GLY A 210 20.24 10.41 -0.69
CA GLY A 210 19.23 11.42 -0.42
C GLY A 210 17.97 10.83 0.23
N TYR A 211 17.56 9.63 -0.18
CA TYR A 211 16.47 8.91 0.46
C TYR A 211 16.81 8.47 1.89
N ASP A 212 18.03 7.97 2.09
CA ASP A 212 18.48 7.56 3.44
C ASP A 212 18.49 8.73 4.43
N LEU A 213 18.98 9.90 3.99
CA LEU A 213 19.04 11.11 4.80
C LEU A 213 17.67 11.71 5.09
N ASN A 214 16.77 11.72 4.09
CA ASN A 214 15.53 12.51 4.13
C ASN A 214 14.28 11.64 3.92
N ARG A 215 14.32 10.34 4.27
CA ARG A 215 13.23 9.38 3.94
C ARG A 215 11.87 9.79 4.48
N ARG A 216 11.83 10.44 5.65
CA ARG A 216 10.59 10.89 6.26
C ARG A 216 9.94 12.00 5.43
N GLU A 217 10.67 13.05 5.10
CA GLU A 217 10.19 14.17 4.30
C GLU A 217 9.90 13.73 2.86
N PHE A 218 10.75 12.85 2.32
CA PHE A 218 10.59 12.27 1.00
C PHE A 218 9.28 11.49 0.88
N ASN A 219 9.02 10.59 1.83
CA ASN A 219 7.80 9.78 1.83
C ASN A 219 6.55 10.63 2.04
N LYS A 220 6.63 11.70 2.87
CA LYS A 220 5.53 12.64 3.03
C LYS A 220 5.21 13.38 1.73
N LEU A 221 6.24 13.80 1.00
CA LEU A 221 6.07 14.40 -0.33
C LEU A 221 5.39 13.43 -1.30
N ILE A 222 5.78 12.15 -1.29
CA ILE A 222 5.12 11.14 -2.14
C ILE A 222 3.63 11.00 -1.78
N TRP A 223 3.25 10.98 -0.50
CA TRP A 223 1.84 10.97 -0.09
C TRP A 223 1.07 12.16 -0.66
N GLN A 224 1.63 13.37 -0.52
CA GLN A 224 1.02 14.60 -1.03
C GLN A 224 0.85 14.60 -2.55
N LEU A 225 1.83 14.07 -3.29
CA LEU A 225 1.78 13.99 -4.74
C LEU A 225 0.84 12.88 -5.24
N ALA A 226 0.77 11.76 -4.51
CA ALA A 226 -0.05 10.61 -4.89
C ALA A 226 -1.53 10.74 -4.50
N ALA A 227 -1.82 11.59 -3.50
CA ALA A 227 -3.18 11.85 -3.02
C ALA A 227 -3.39 13.35 -2.77
N PRO A 228 -3.37 14.21 -3.81
CA PRO A 228 -3.38 15.67 -3.65
C PRO A 228 -4.68 16.25 -3.08
N LYS A 229 -5.75 15.46 -3.02
CA LYS A 229 -7.05 15.84 -2.44
C LYS A 229 -7.22 15.33 -1.01
N TRP A 230 -6.33 14.49 -0.53
CA TRP A 230 -6.41 13.91 0.81
C TRP A 230 -5.74 14.83 1.82
N ASP A 231 -6.54 15.42 2.70
CA ASP A 231 -6.09 16.29 3.79
C ASP A 231 -5.71 15.44 5.03
N PHE A 232 -4.61 14.70 4.93
CA PHE A 232 -4.08 13.96 6.07
C PHE A 232 -3.28 14.86 7.01
N ASN A 233 -3.46 14.68 8.30
CA ASN A 233 -2.71 15.40 9.31
C ASN A 233 -1.37 14.73 9.65
N ASP A 234 -0.51 15.47 10.37
CA ASP A 234 0.81 14.99 10.78
C ASP A 234 0.75 13.76 11.68
N ALA A 235 -0.26 13.62 12.52
CA ALA A 235 -0.40 12.45 13.39
C ALA A 235 -0.64 11.17 12.57
N THR A 236 -1.49 11.24 11.56
CA THR A 236 -1.75 10.14 10.61
C THR A 236 -0.48 9.73 9.88
N TYR A 237 0.25 10.71 9.31
CA TYR A 237 1.50 10.43 8.63
C TYR A 237 2.55 9.85 9.59
N ASN A 238 2.69 10.41 10.78
CA ASN A 238 3.72 10.05 11.75
C ASN A 238 3.57 8.62 12.26
N ARG A 239 2.34 8.09 12.38
CA ARG A 239 2.11 6.68 12.71
C ARG A 239 2.77 5.76 11.68
N SER A 240 2.50 5.97 10.41
CA SER A 240 3.10 5.19 9.32
C SER A 240 4.61 5.44 9.17
N ALA A 241 5.05 6.70 9.36
CA ALA A 241 6.46 7.07 9.20
C ALA A 241 7.40 6.35 10.18
N ALA A 242 6.91 5.89 11.33
CA ALA A 242 7.68 5.10 12.28
C ALA A 242 8.18 3.77 11.66
N SER A 243 7.44 3.18 10.73
CA SER A 243 7.80 1.94 10.07
C SER A 243 9.01 2.07 9.13
N PHE A 244 9.29 3.27 8.63
CA PHE A 244 10.42 3.56 7.74
C PHE A 244 11.77 3.60 8.49
N ASN A 245 11.77 3.57 9.83
CA ASN A 245 12.98 3.45 10.65
C ASN A 245 13.55 2.02 10.68
N ASN A 246 12.90 1.08 10.00
CA ASN A 246 13.43 -0.26 9.80
C ASN A 246 14.83 -0.19 9.16
N SER A 247 15.82 -0.91 9.72
CA SER A 247 17.21 -0.87 9.27
C SER A 247 17.40 -1.33 7.82
N ASP A 248 16.50 -2.19 7.33
CA ASP A 248 16.57 -2.75 5.98
C ASP A 248 15.74 -1.94 4.96
N HIS A 249 14.99 -0.92 5.43
CA HIS A 249 14.02 -0.18 4.63
C HIS A 249 14.63 0.41 3.35
N VAL A 250 15.70 1.19 3.52
CA VAL A 250 16.34 1.87 2.38
C VAL A 250 16.89 0.86 1.38
N ALA A 251 17.55 -0.20 1.85
CA ALA A 251 18.12 -1.21 0.98
C ALA A 251 17.06 -1.91 0.14
N VAL A 252 15.94 -2.32 0.76
CA VAL A 252 14.83 -3.00 0.08
C VAL A 252 14.13 -2.07 -0.91
N VAL A 253 13.84 -0.82 -0.51
CA VAL A 253 13.17 0.16 -1.37
C VAL A 253 14.00 0.51 -2.59
N ILE A 254 15.27 0.85 -2.39
CA ILE A 254 16.19 1.19 -3.48
C ILE A 254 16.34 0.01 -4.43
N HIS A 255 16.50 -1.21 -3.89
CA HIS A 255 16.60 -2.40 -4.73
C HIS A 255 15.33 -2.61 -5.57
N ASN A 256 14.12 -2.46 -4.99
CA ASN A 256 12.87 -2.61 -5.75
C ASN A 256 12.83 -1.72 -6.99
N TYR A 257 13.12 -0.44 -6.83
CA TYR A 257 13.04 0.50 -7.95
C TYR A 257 14.18 0.33 -8.96
N ARG A 258 15.40 0.04 -8.50
CA ARG A 258 16.53 -0.31 -9.39
C ARG A 258 16.25 -1.58 -10.20
N TRP A 259 15.71 -2.61 -9.56
CA TRP A 259 15.33 -3.84 -10.23
C TRP A 259 14.24 -3.60 -11.29
N ARG A 260 13.22 -2.82 -10.96
CA ARG A 260 12.14 -2.44 -11.90
C ARG A 260 12.66 -1.73 -13.15
N LEU A 261 13.66 -0.86 -13.00
CA LEU A 261 14.32 -0.14 -14.08
C LEU A 261 15.47 -0.92 -14.73
N SER A 262 15.68 -2.17 -14.34
CA SER A 262 16.78 -3.01 -14.82
C SER A 262 18.18 -2.46 -14.53
N THR A 263 18.33 -1.60 -13.52
CA THR A 263 19.61 -1.04 -13.05
C THR A 263 20.20 -1.84 -11.87
N ALA A 264 19.50 -2.86 -11.38
CA ALA A 264 20.00 -3.85 -10.45
C ALA A 264 19.55 -5.26 -10.85
N ALA A 265 20.37 -6.26 -10.56
CA ALA A 265 20.02 -7.66 -10.73
C ALA A 265 19.04 -8.09 -9.62
N GLY A 266 18.19 -9.08 -9.91
CA GLY A 266 17.43 -9.79 -8.90
C GLY A 266 18.24 -10.92 -8.26
N ASP A 267 17.61 -11.67 -7.36
CA ASP A 267 18.16 -12.91 -6.84
C ASP A 267 17.88 -14.06 -7.85
N PRO A 268 18.91 -14.75 -8.36
CA PRO A 268 18.75 -15.80 -9.36
C PRO A 268 17.78 -16.93 -8.97
N LYS A 269 17.58 -17.17 -7.68
CA LYS A 269 16.62 -18.20 -7.22
C LYS A 269 15.17 -17.88 -7.61
N TYR A 270 14.87 -16.63 -7.97
CA TYR A 270 13.55 -16.19 -8.43
C TYR A 270 13.43 -16.02 -9.95
N ASP A 271 14.49 -16.26 -10.74
CA ASP A 271 14.48 -16.03 -12.18
C ASP A 271 13.36 -16.81 -12.91
N GLU A 272 13.11 -18.04 -12.51
CA GLU A 272 12.03 -18.85 -13.10
C GLU A 272 10.63 -18.26 -12.75
N VAL A 273 10.46 -17.76 -11.53
CA VAL A 273 9.22 -17.10 -11.11
C VAL A 273 9.03 -15.80 -11.88
N GLU A 274 10.08 -14.98 -12.00
CA GLU A 274 10.04 -13.74 -12.76
C GLU A 274 9.78 -13.98 -14.25
N ARG A 275 10.31 -15.06 -14.83
CA ARG A 275 10.01 -15.47 -16.20
C ARG A 275 8.53 -15.79 -16.39
N LYS A 276 7.91 -16.50 -15.43
CA LYS A 276 6.45 -16.75 -15.45
C LYS A 276 5.65 -15.47 -15.35
N LEU A 277 6.05 -14.55 -14.47
CA LEU A 277 5.39 -13.26 -14.26
C LEU A 277 5.51 -12.36 -15.49
N SER A 278 6.65 -12.32 -16.17
CA SER A 278 6.85 -11.52 -17.37
C SER A 278 5.97 -11.93 -18.54
N ALA A 279 5.45 -13.17 -18.55
CA ALA A 279 4.44 -13.61 -19.50
C ALA A 279 3.06 -13.00 -19.24
N GLY A 280 2.87 -12.33 -18.11
CA GLY A 280 1.60 -11.71 -17.74
C GLY A 280 0.49 -12.74 -17.47
N PRO A 281 0.68 -13.66 -16.50
CA PRO A 281 -0.26 -14.76 -16.25
C PRO A 281 -1.65 -14.24 -15.86
N PRO A 282 -2.74 -14.88 -16.30
CA PRO A 282 -4.10 -14.47 -15.94
C PRO A 282 -4.42 -14.84 -14.48
N ILE A 283 -5.28 -14.04 -13.87
CA ILE A 283 -5.86 -14.30 -12.55
C ILE A 283 -7.21 -14.97 -12.74
N ARG A 284 -7.39 -16.17 -12.16
CA ARG A 284 -8.55 -17.03 -12.39
C ARG A 284 -9.52 -17.10 -11.21
N ILE A 285 -9.09 -16.64 -10.04
CA ILE A 285 -9.95 -16.59 -8.85
C ILE A 285 -10.89 -15.40 -8.91
N PRO A 286 -11.96 -15.36 -8.08
CA PRO A 286 -12.80 -14.16 -7.95
C PRO A 286 -11.96 -12.94 -7.64
N ALA A 287 -12.18 -11.83 -8.35
CA ALA A 287 -11.39 -10.63 -8.19
C ALA A 287 -12.22 -9.35 -8.31
N ILE A 288 -11.85 -8.36 -7.53
CA ILE A 288 -12.33 -6.99 -7.64
C ILE A 288 -11.13 -6.06 -7.76
N THR A 289 -11.13 -5.21 -8.77
CA THR A 289 -10.13 -4.15 -8.90
C THR A 289 -10.76 -2.80 -8.62
N ILE A 290 -9.97 -1.89 -8.06
CA ILE A 290 -10.39 -0.53 -7.73
C ILE A 290 -9.47 0.45 -8.45
N GLY A 291 -10.04 1.25 -9.37
CA GLY A 291 -9.37 2.38 -9.98
C GLY A 291 -9.68 3.67 -9.22
N SER A 292 -8.72 4.57 -9.12
CA SER A 292 -8.83 5.85 -8.43
C SER A 292 -8.32 7.00 -9.28
N ASP A 293 -8.42 8.23 -8.79
CA ASP A 293 -7.88 9.40 -9.50
C ASP A 293 -6.36 9.32 -9.71
N PHE A 294 -5.65 8.54 -8.86
CA PHE A 294 -4.22 8.27 -9.03
C PHE A 294 -3.90 7.57 -10.36
N ASP A 295 -4.77 6.70 -10.83
CA ASP A 295 -4.59 5.93 -12.07
C ASP A 295 -4.85 6.76 -13.34
N GLY A 296 -5.33 7.99 -13.18
CA GLY A 296 -5.60 8.90 -14.29
C GLY A 296 -6.61 8.31 -15.29
N THR A 297 -6.23 8.22 -16.56
CA THR A 297 -7.09 7.66 -17.61
C THR A 297 -7.24 6.14 -17.55
N ALA A 298 -6.38 5.44 -16.83
CA ALA A 298 -6.43 3.98 -16.68
C ALA A 298 -7.37 3.51 -15.57
N LYS A 299 -7.99 4.44 -14.83
CA LYS A 299 -8.87 4.12 -13.70
C LYS A 299 -10.14 3.35 -14.08
N ASP A 300 -10.51 3.30 -15.36
CA ASP A 300 -11.65 2.54 -15.86
C ASP A 300 -11.38 1.02 -15.98
N GLY A 301 -10.14 0.59 -15.76
CA GLY A 301 -9.74 -0.81 -15.81
C GLY A 301 -9.69 -1.45 -17.19
N ALA A 302 -10.02 -0.73 -18.26
CA ALA A 302 -10.11 -1.29 -19.61
C ALA A 302 -8.78 -1.91 -20.08
N ALA A 303 -7.63 -1.30 -19.69
CA ALA A 303 -6.31 -1.74 -20.12
C ALA A 303 -5.90 -3.13 -19.56
N TYR A 304 -6.50 -3.57 -18.47
CA TYR A 304 -6.10 -4.81 -17.78
C TYR A 304 -7.23 -5.79 -17.47
N SER A 305 -8.48 -5.44 -17.76
CA SER A 305 -9.66 -6.30 -17.45
C SER A 305 -9.53 -7.71 -18.02
N GLY A 306 -8.96 -7.87 -19.22
CA GLY A 306 -8.71 -9.16 -19.85
C GLY A 306 -7.72 -10.08 -19.12
N LYS A 307 -7.01 -9.58 -18.09
CA LYS A 307 -6.15 -10.38 -17.22
C LYS A 307 -6.93 -11.18 -16.16
N PHE A 308 -8.16 -10.78 -15.88
CA PHE A 308 -9.03 -11.42 -14.90
C PHE A 308 -10.02 -12.33 -15.63
N THR A 309 -9.81 -13.65 -15.58
CA THR A 309 -10.59 -14.64 -16.33
C THR A 309 -11.58 -15.41 -15.46
N GLY A 310 -11.60 -15.16 -14.15
CA GLY A 310 -12.62 -15.63 -13.21
C GLY A 310 -13.81 -14.69 -13.10
N LYS A 311 -14.58 -14.79 -12.00
CA LYS A 311 -15.59 -13.79 -11.66
C LYS A 311 -14.88 -12.47 -11.36
N TYR A 312 -15.20 -11.43 -12.12
CA TYR A 312 -14.46 -10.16 -12.03
C TYR A 312 -15.41 -8.96 -12.03
N HIS A 313 -15.15 -8.05 -11.10
CA HIS A 313 -15.78 -6.73 -11.07
C HIS A 313 -14.72 -5.64 -10.98
N HIS A 314 -15.03 -4.48 -11.53
CA HIS A 314 -14.21 -3.28 -11.44
C HIS A 314 -15.00 -2.14 -10.80
N LYS A 315 -14.35 -1.41 -9.91
CA LYS A 315 -14.90 -0.22 -9.23
C LYS A 315 -14.06 0.99 -9.56
N VAL A 316 -14.69 2.16 -9.68
CA VAL A 316 -14.01 3.44 -9.87
C VAL A 316 -14.37 4.36 -8.72
N LEU A 317 -13.35 4.87 -8.01
CA LEU A 317 -13.49 5.84 -6.94
C LEU A 317 -12.99 7.21 -7.41
N ASN A 318 -13.91 8.16 -7.54
CA ASN A 318 -13.57 9.52 -7.93
C ASN A 318 -13.28 10.38 -6.68
N GLY A 319 -12.29 11.25 -6.77
CA GLY A 319 -11.87 12.12 -5.66
C GLY A 319 -10.89 11.45 -4.70
N ILE A 320 -10.62 10.16 -4.87
CA ILE A 320 -9.72 9.34 -4.03
C ILE A 320 -8.37 9.21 -4.73
N GLY A 321 -7.29 9.34 -3.96
CA GLY A 321 -5.92 9.21 -4.45
C GLY A 321 -5.40 7.77 -4.37
N HIS A 322 -4.13 7.64 -4.00
CA HIS A 322 -3.42 6.36 -4.08
C HIS A 322 -3.68 5.42 -2.90
N ASN A 323 -3.83 5.96 -1.69
CA ASN A 323 -4.03 5.16 -0.48
C ASN A 323 -5.51 4.88 -0.23
N VAL A 324 -6.14 4.18 -1.16
CA VAL A 324 -7.57 3.85 -1.11
C VAL A 324 -8.02 3.27 0.23
N PRO A 325 -7.27 2.34 0.90
CA PRO A 325 -7.71 1.81 2.18
C PRO A 325 -7.85 2.85 3.29
N GLN A 326 -7.08 3.94 3.23
CA GLN A 326 -7.10 4.99 4.24
C GLN A 326 -7.94 6.20 3.82
N GLU A 327 -8.01 6.48 2.51
CA GLU A 327 -8.83 7.56 1.96
C GLU A 327 -10.32 7.18 1.84
N ALA A 328 -10.61 5.89 1.60
CA ALA A 328 -11.95 5.34 1.38
C ALA A 328 -12.07 3.94 2.02
N PRO A 329 -11.95 3.84 3.36
CA PRO A 329 -11.91 2.56 4.06
C PRO A 329 -13.20 1.74 3.93
N GLU A 330 -14.35 2.40 3.79
CA GLU A 330 -15.64 1.75 3.60
C GLU A 330 -15.73 1.04 2.25
N GLU A 331 -15.34 1.73 1.18
CA GLU A 331 -15.35 1.22 -0.20
C GLU A 331 -14.35 0.07 -0.35
N PHE A 332 -13.18 0.18 0.30
CA PHE A 332 -12.21 -0.90 0.30
C PHE A 332 -12.71 -2.13 1.06
N ALA A 333 -13.26 -1.95 2.26
CA ALA A 333 -13.85 -3.04 3.03
C ALA A 333 -15.03 -3.68 2.28
N GLN A 334 -15.89 -2.88 1.65
CA GLN A 334 -17.01 -3.37 0.85
C GLN A 334 -16.52 -4.22 -0.34
N ALA A 335 -15.42 -3.84 -0.99
CA ALA A 335 -14.83 -4.67 -2.06
C ALA A 335 -14.35 -6.03 -1.53
N VAL A 336 -13.77 -6.07 -0.31
CA VAL A 336 -13.38 -7.34 0.33
C VAL A 336 -14.61 -8.20 0.63
N LEU A 337 -15.70 -7.61 1.13
CA LEU A 337 -16.96 -8.36 1.39
C LEU A 337 -17.58 -8.89 0.11
N GLU A 338 -17.58 -8.10 -0.95
CA GLU A 338 -18.11 -8.51 -2.26
C GLU A 338 -17.29 -9.64 -2.88
N VAL A 339 -15.95 -9.57 -2.84
CA VAL A 339 -15.13 -10.67 -3.36
C VAL A 339 -15.29 -11.94 -2.52
N ALA A 340 -15.51 -11.82 -1.20
CA ALA A 340 -15.84 -12.94 -0.35
C ALA A 340 -17.16 -13.62 -0.81
N ALA A 341 -18.19 -12.83 -1.08
CA ALA A 341 -19.46 -13.33 -1.61
C ALA A 341 -19.30 -14.00 -2.98
N LEU A 342 -18.50 -13.43 -3.90
CA LEU A 342 -18.18 -14.05 -5.18
C LEU A 342 -17.46 -15.40 -5.03
N ALA A 343 -16.65 -15.55 -3.96
CA ALA A 343 -15.96 -16.77 -3.60
C ALA A 343 -16.83 -17.78 -2.82
N GLY A 344 -18.09 -17.41 -2.50
CA GLY A 344 -19.00 -18.26 -1.70
C GLY A 344 -18.70 -18.28 -0.19
N ILE A 345 -18.02 -17.25 0.31
CA ILE A 345 -17.69 -17.08 1.74
C ILE A 345 -18.67 -16.06 2.33
N GLY A 346 -19.21 -16.36 3.52
CA GLY A 346 -20.09 -15.44 4.23
C GLY A 346 -21.56 -15.55 3.80
N ARG A 347 -22.18 -16.65 4.17
CA ARG A 347 -23.62 -16.74 4.40
C ARG A 347 -23.89 -17.00 5.87
#